data_10cdfe97fc44600b1d3cb74e700d1677
#
_entry.id   10cdfe97fc44600b1d3cb74e700d1677
#
_cell.length_a   1.000
_cell.length_b   1.000
_cell.length_c   1.000
_cell.angle_alpha   90.00
_cell.angle_beta   90.00
_cell.angle_gamma   90.00
#
_symmetry.space_group_name_H-M   'P 1'
#
loop_
_entity.id
_entity.type
_entity.pdbx_description
1 polymer ?
#
loop_
_entity_poly.entity_id
_entity_poly.type
_entity_poly.pdbx_seq_one_letter_code
_entity_poly.pdbx_strand_id
1 'polypeptide(L)'
;MIIKNILNSEELKIIKKDFDSNSGNMEEAGFNDYGIKNIYNLESTLDYLDSLKNIFEEKIGKELIPVNTYMRKYVKGNQLKPHKDREALDVTVSIQVDKSDNIINPLIVHTTPKTILNLENGDAGIILYGNRIKHERPALKSEWMYNLFLHYSFKTRPKASLI
;
A
#
# COMPACT_ATOMS: atom_id res chain seq x y z
N MET A 1 -1.80 -9.09 -7.95
CA MET A 1 -2.51 -8.52 -9.14
C MET A 1 -2.14 -7.06 -9.28
N ILE A 2 -1.99 -6.57 -10.51
CA ILE A 2 -1.72 -5.15 -10.78
C ILE A 2 -2.89 -4.57 -11.57
N ILE A 3 -3.36 -3.39 -11.15
CA ILE A 3 -4.30 -2.56 -11.92
C ILE A 3 -3.53 -1.32 -12.35
N LYS A 4 -3.45 -1.10 -13.66
CA LYS A 4 -2.72 0.02 -14.23
C LYS A 4 -3.53 1.32 -14.15
N ASN A 5 -2.82 2.43 -13.88
CA ASN A 5 -3.36 3.78 -13.96
C ASN A 5 -4.70 3.98 -13.20
N ILE A 6 -4.78 3.45 -11.97
CA ILE A 6 -5.99 3.59 -11.15
C ILE A 6 -6.19 5.03 -10.67
N LEU A 7 -5.10 5.77 -10.51
CA LEU A 7 -5.09 7.21 -10.23
C LEU A 7 -4.34 7.95 -11.35
N ASN A 8 -4.86 9.12 -11.73
CA ASN A 8 -4.22 9.97 -12.74
C ASN A 8 -3.16 10.90 -12.11
N SER A 9 -2.39 11.59 -12.94
CA SER A 9 -1.30 12.44 -12.49
C SER A 9 -1.73 13.60 -11.59
N GLU A 10 -2.92 14.16 -11.80
CA GLU A 10 -3.45 15.26 -10.97
C GLU A 10 -3.82 14.75 -9.57
N GLU A 11 -4.48 13.60 -9.48
CA GLU A 11 -4.82 12.95 -8.21
C GLU A 11 -3.54 12.64 -7.41
N LEU A 12 -2.51 12.10 -8.06
CA LEU A 12 -1.23 11.79 -7.43
C LEU A 12 -0.52 13.04 -6.89
N LYS A 13 -0.55 14.14 -7.63
CA LYS A 13 0.02 15.43 -7.20
C LYS A 13 -0.68 15.99 -5.97
N ILE A 14 -2.01 15.91 -5.93
CA ILE A 14 -2.81 16.35 -4.78
C ILE A 14 -2.45 15.56 -3.53
N ILE A 15 -2.38 14.23 -3.64
CA ILE A 15 -2.03 13.34 -2.54
C ILE A 15 -0.62 13.64 -2.02
N LYS A 16 0.35 13.77 -2.91
CA LYS A 16 1.74 14.07 -2.54
C LYS A 16 1.86 15.42 -1.84
N LYS A 17 1.20 16.46 -2.37
CA LYS A 17 1.21 17.80 -1.79
C LYS A 17 0.59 17.80 -0.40
N ASP A 18 -0.53 17.11 -0.20
CA ASP A 18 -1.18 16.98 1.10
C ASP A 18 -0.26 16.27 2.10
N PHE A 19 0.38 15.18 1.70
CA PHE A 19 1.37 14.49 2.53
C PHE A 19 2.52 15.41 2.94
N ASP A 20 3.14 16.11 2.00
CA ASP A 20 4.26 17.00 2.26
C ASP A 20 3.87 18.17 3.17
N SER A 21 2.64 18.69 3.04
CA SER A 21 2.09 19.76 3.89
C SER A 21 1.87 19.32 5.35
N ASN A 22 1.71 18.03 5.60
CA ASN A 22 1.52 17.44 6.93
C ASN A 22 2.81 16.81 7.51
N SER A 23 3.97 17.09 6.91
CA SER A 23 5.24 16.47 7.29
C SER A 23 5.68 16.72 8.73
N GLY A 24 5.24 17.80 9.35
CA GLY A 24 5.51 18.11 10.76
C GLY A 24 4.75 17.23 11.76
N ASN A 25 3.69 16.53 11.32
CA ASN A 25 2.84 15.67 12.14
C ASN A 25 3.09 14.17 11.90
N MET A 26 4.17 13.83 11.20
CA MET A 26 4.46 12.46 10.84
C MET A 26 5.02 11.68 12.02
N GLU A 27 4.49 10.48 12.22
CA GLU A 27 5.09 9.49 13.10
C GLU A 27 6.26 8.83 12.38
N GLU A 28 7.40 8.69 13.05
CA GLU A 28 8.46 7.81 12.57
C GLU A 28 7.99 6.37 12.68
N ALA A 29 8.15 5.59 11.61
CA ALA A 29 7.80 4.18 11.63
C ALA A 29 8.69 3.46 12.66
N GLY A 30 8.10 2.87 13.68
CA GLY A 30 8.79 1.99 14.61
C GLY A 30 9.40 0.78 13.88
N PHE A 31 10.40 0.14 14.46
CA PHE A 31 11.13 -1.02 13.94
C PHE A 31 12.11 -0.76 12.78
N ASN A 32 13.26 -0.17 13.10
CA ASN A 32 14.48 -0.10 12.26
C ASN A 32 14.32 0.56 10.86
N ASP A 33 13.23 1.21 10.58
CA ASP A 33 13.00 1.94 9.35
C ASP A 33 13.38 3.42 9.56
N TYR A 34 14.63 3.68 9.90
CA TYR A 34 15.13 5.04 10.09
C TYR A 34 14.86 5.91 8.87
N GLY A 35 14.15 7.01 9.10
CA GLY A 35 13.84 8.00 8.07
C GLY A 35 12.57 7.71 7.24
N ILE A 36 11.85 6.63 7.50
CA ILE A 36 10.52 6.44 6.90
C ILE A 36 9.52 7.35 7.61
N LYS A 37 8.85 8.19 6.83
CA LYS A 37 7.77 9.04 7.30
C LYS A 37 6.43 8.46 6.86
N ASN A 38 5.44 8.46 7.76
CA ASN A 38 4.12 7.91 7.46
C ASN A 38 2.99 8.72 8.09
N ILE A 39 1.82 8.67 7.45
CA ILE A 39 0.59 9.29 7.93
C ILE A 39 -0.55 8.30 7.71
N TYR A 40 -1.32 8.04 8.77
CA TYR A 40 -2.59 7.32 8.70
C TYR A 40 -3.72 8.27 8.33
N ASN A 41 -4.64 7.81 7.47
CA ASN A 41 -5.88 8.50 7.15
C ASN A 41 -5.67 9.96 6.71
N LEU A 42 -4.68 10.19 5.84
CA LEU A 42 -4.46 11.48 5.21
C LEU A 42 -5.74 11.90 4.47
N GLU A 43 -6.23 13.11 4.70
CA GLU A 43 -7.56 13.56 4.27
C GLU A 43 -7.79 13.39 2.77
N SER A 44 -6.82 13.78 1.94
CA SER A 44 -6.90 13.62 0.48
C SER A 44 -7.00 12.17 0.00
N THR A 45 -6.81 11.19 0.87
CA THR A 45 -6.81 9.76 0.51
C THR A 45 -8.08 9.03 0.95
N LEU A 46 -8.88 9.61 1.86
CA LEU A 46 -10.01 8.91 2.50
C LEU A 46 -11.10 8.50 1.50
N ASP A 47 -11.45 9.38 0.57
CA ASP A 47 -12.50 9.10 -0.41
C ASP A 47 -12.16 7.92 -1.33
N TYR A 48 -10.88 7.62 -1.54
CA TYR A 48 -10.45 6.49 -2.36
C TYR A 48 -10.80 5.14 -1.76
N LEU A 49 -10.94 5.02 -0.44
CA LEU A 49 -11.40 3.79 0.19
C LEU A 49 -12.75 3.33 -0.35
N ASP A 50 -13.67 4.27 -0.53
CA ASP A 50 -15.01 3.97 -1.03
C ASP A 50 -15.09 4.03 -2.56
N SER A 51 -14.50 5.05 -3.19
CA SER A 51 -14.60 5.25 -4.64
C SER A 51 -13.92 4.17 -5.47
N LEU A 52 -12.82 3.59 -4.98
CA LEU A 52 -12.09 2.52 -5.67
C LEU A 52 -12.50 1.11 -5.24
N LYS A 53 -13.28 0.99 -4.16
CA LYS A 53 -13.66 -0.29 -3.55
C LYS A 53 -14.27 -1.27 -4.56
N ASN A 54 -15.21 -0.81 -5.37
CA ASN A 54 -15.92 -1.66 -6.33
C ASN A 54 -14.97 -2.27 -7.38
N ILE A 55 -13.94 -1.52 -7.79
CA ILE A 55 -12.93 -2.01 -8.72
C ILE A 55 -12.15 -3.18 -8.10
N PHE A 56 -11.80 -3.06 -6.83
CA PHE A 56 -11.09 -4.12 -6.12
C PHE A 56 -11.99 -5.33 -5.85
N GLU A 57 -13.25 -5.11 -5.47
CA GLU A 57 -14.25 -6.17 -5.28
C GLU A 57 -14.45 -6.99 -6.55
N GLU A 58 -14.57 -6.33 -7.70
CA GLU A 58 -14.68 -6.99 -8.99
C GLU A 58 -13.45 -7.85 -9.33
N LYS A 59 -12.25 -7.31 -9.09
CA LYS A 59 -10.99 -8.03 -9.31
C LYS A 59 -10.81 -9.23 -8.39
N ILE A 60 -11.24 -9.11 -7.14
CA ILE A 60 -11.02 -10.10 -6.08
C ILE A 60 -12.16 -11.14 -6.04
N GLY A 61 -13.35 -10.75 -6.45
CA GLY A 61 -14.57 -11.57 -6.35
C GLY A 61 -15.12 -11.67 -4.93
N LYS A 62 -14.87 -10.67 -4.07
CA LYS A 62 -15.30 -10.63 -2.67
C LYS A 62 -15.70 -9.21 -2.28
N GLU A 63 -16.73 -9.09 -1.44
CA GLU A 63 -17.11 -7.81 -0.85
C GLU A 63 -16.11 -7.36 0.21
N LEU A 64 -15.79 -6.07 0.20
CA LEU A 64 -14.79 -5.43 1.05
C LEU A 64 -15.43 -4.43 2.01
N ILE A 65 -14.84 -4.30 3.20
CA ILE A 65 -15.12 -3.25 4.16
C ILE A 65 -13.88 -2.37 4.28
N PRO A 66 -13.99 -1.05 4.01
CA PRO A 66 -12.89 -0.13 4.21
C PRO A 66 -12.40 -0.11 5.66
N VAL A 67 -11.10 -0.07 5.87
CA VAL A 67 -10.50 0.00 7.20
C VAL A 67 -9.78 1.34 7.40
N ASN A 68 -8.73 1.60 6.66
CA ASN A 68 -7.97 2.84 6.73
C ASN A 68 -7.11 3.05 5.48
N THR A 69 -6.64 4.29 5.32
CA THR A 69 -5.54 4.60 4.42
C THR A 69 -4.24 4.74 5.21
N TYR A 70 -3.13 4.52 4.56
CA TYR A 70 -1.80 4.67 5.12
C TYR A 70 -0.85 5.16 4.04
N MET A 71 -0.19 6.28 4.25
CA MET A 71 0.76 6.80 3.28
C MET A 71 2.17 6.85 3.86
N ARG A 72 3.13 6.50 3.03
CA ARG A 72 4.53 6.33 3.42
C ARG A 72 5.46 7.00 2.42
N LYS A 73 6.45 7.73 2.93
CA LYS A 73 7.59 8.20 2.15
C LYS A 73 8.82 7.39 2.53
N TYR A 74 9.37 6.68 1.56
CA TYR A 74 10.64 5.98 1.67
C TYR A 74 11.78 6.85 1.17
N VAL A 75 12.95 6.72 1.76
CA VAL A 75 14.21 7.24 1.22
C VAL A 75 15.15 6.09 0.91
N LYS A 76 16.17 6.36 0.10
CA LYS A 76 17.14 5.35 -0.35
C LYS A 76 17.69 4.51 0.80
N GLY A 77 17.68 3.20 0.61
CA GLY A 77 18.09 2.23 1.60
C GLY A 77 17.00 1.78 2.58
N ASN A 78 15.88 2.52 2.70
CA ASN A 78 14.76 2.06 3.50
C ASN A 78 14.18 0.75 2.93
N GLN A 79 13.83 -0.15 3.81
CA GLN A 79 13.20 -1.43 3.45
C GLN A 79 11.99 -1.69 4.33
N LEU A 80 11.08 -2.47 3.83
CA LEU A 80 10.00 -3.06 4.60
C LEU A 80 10.31 -4.55 4.67
N LYS A 81 10.79 -5.03 5.83
CA LYS A 81 11.16 -6.43 6.03
C LYS A 81 9.97 -7.36 5.81
N PRO A 82 10.21 -8.64 5.47
CA PRO A 82 9.14 -9.61 5.33
C PRO A 82 8.24 -9.64 6.58
N HIS A 83 6.97 -9.30 6.41
CA HIS A 83 5.99 -9.22 7.51
C HIS A 83 4.61 -9.62 7.02
N LYS A 84 3.70 -9.80 7.95
CA LYS A 84 2.26 -9.91 7.74
C LYS A 84 1.60 -8.66 8.28
N ASP A 85 0.52 -8.25 7.65
CA ASP A 85 -0.30 -7.15 8.14
C ASP A 85 -1.06 -7.52 9.42
N ARG A 86 -1.68 -6.53 10.05
CA ARG A 86 -2.57 -6.75 11.21
C ARG A 86 -3.72 -7.68 10.82
N GLU A 87 -4.23 -8.43 11.77
CA GLU A 87 -5.29 -9.43 11.56
C GLU A 87 -6.53 -8.87 10.82
N ALA A 88 -6.87 -7.60 11.07
CA ALA A 88 -8.01 -6.96 10.42
C ALA A 88 -7.82 -6.68 8.92
N LEU A 89 -6.60 -6.73 8.40
CA LEU A 89 -6.27 -6.34 7.03
C LEU A 89 -6.20 -7.56 6.10
N ASP A 90 -7.34 -7.96 5.57
CA ASP A 90 -7.41 -9.09 4.63
C ASP A 90 -6.86 -8.73 3.25
N VAL A 91 -7.01 -7.46 2.85
CA VAL A 91 -6.55 -6.93 1.56
C VAL A 91 -5.78 -5.63 1.77
N THR A 92 -4.59 -5.59 1.23
CA THR A 92 -3.77 -4.38 1.14
C THR A 92 -3.59 -4.02 -0.33
N VAL A 93 -4.01 -2.81 -0.69
CA VAL A 93 -3.77 -2.25 -2.02
C VAL A 93 -2.65 -1.23 -1.91
N SER A 94 -1.53 -1.48 -2.60
CA SER A 94 -0.38 -0.59 -2.65
C SER A 94 -0.42 0.22 -3.94
N ILE A 95 -0.54 1.55 -3.83
CA ILE A 95 -0.54 2.47 -4.97
C ILE A 95 0.76 3.26 -4.95
N GLN A 96 1.54 3.20 -6.03
CA GLN A 96 2.71 4.05 -6.15
C GLN A 96 2.30 5.46 -6.53
N VAL A 97 2.65 6.43 -5.69
CA VAL A 97 2.24 7.84 -5.87
C VAL A 97 3.27 8.61 -6.68
N ASP A 98 4.54 8.54 -6.29
CA ASP A 98 5.62 9.19 -6.98
C ASP A 98 6.97 8.61 -6.59
N LYS A 99 7.99 8.81 -7.41
CA LYS A 99 9.39 8.42 -7.15
C LYS A 99 10.36 9.36 -7.84
N SER A 100 11.59 9.40 -7.35
CA SER A 100 12.64 10.33 -7.81
C SER A 100 13.20 10.03 -9.20
N ASP A 101 12.99 8.81 -9.72
CA ASP A 101 13.60 8.31 -10.96
C ASP A 101 12.77 7.17 -11.58
N ASN A 102 13.30 6.52 -12.61
CA ASN A 102 12.64 5.40 -13.29
C ASN A 102 13.08 4.01 -12.79
N ILE A 103 13.81 3.94 -11.68
CA ILE A 103 14.22 2.66 -11.11
C ILE A 103 13.01 1.92 -10.57
N ILE A 104 12.92 0.63 -10.87
CA ILE A 104 11.87 -0.24 -10.32
C ILE A 104 12.23 -0.65 -8.89
N ASN A 105 11.33 -0.39 -7.96
CA ASN A 105 11.42 -0.80 -6.57
C ASN A 105 10.30 -1.80 -6.28
N PRO A 106 10.55 -3.12 -6.41
CA PRO A 106 9.51 -4.13 -6.38
C PRO A 106 8.87 -4.28 -5.00
N LEU A 107 7.60 -4.64 -4.98
CA LEU A 107 6.92 -5.21 -3.83
C LEU A 107 6.83 -6.72 -4.04
N ILE A 108 7.30 -7.50 -3.08
CA ILE A 108 7.39 -8.96 -3.18
C ILE A 108 6.40 -9.61 -2.22
N VAL A 109 5.54 -10.47 -2.75
CA VAL A 109 4.58 -11.25 -1.97
C VAL A 109 5.05 -12.70 -1.96
N HIS A 110 5.17 -13.29 -0.76
CA HIS A 110 5.70 -14.64 -0.54
C HIS A 110 4.66 -15.71 -0.82
N THR A 111 4.08 -15.69 -2.00
CA THR A 111 3.31 -16.79 -2.58
C THR A 111 4.24 -17.90 -3.10
N THR A 112 3.70 -19.02 -3.55
CA THR A 112 4.49 -20.08 -4.17
C THR A 112 4.01 -20.31 -5.61
N PRO A 113 4.80 -19.88 -6.61
CA PRO A 113 6.04 -19.10 -6.55
C PRO A 113 5.81 -17.66 -6.03
N LYS A 114 6.88 -16.97 -5.63
CA LYS A 114 6.80 -15.57 -5.20
C LYS A 114 6.21 -14.68 -6.29
N THR A 115 5.32 -13.78 -5.89
CA THR A 115 4.74 -12.76 -6.78
C THR A 115 5.52 -11.46 -6.64
N ILE A 116 5.99 -10.92 -7.76
CA ILE A 116 6.70 -9.65 -7.81
C ILE A 116 5.77 -8.60 -8.44
N LEU A 117 5.49 -7.53 -7.70
CA LEU A 117 4.68 -6.42 -8.16
C LEU A 117 5.58 -5.23 -8.48
N ASN A 118 5.75 -4.96 -9.77
CA ASN A 118 6.47 -3.80 -10.30
C ASN A 118 5.47 -2.72 -10.67
N LEU A 119 5.40 -1.67 -9.86
CA LEU A 119 4.42 -0.59 -10.01
C LEU A 119 5.07 0.65 -10.62
N GLU A 120 4.35 1.30 -11.50
CA GLU A 120 4.61 2.66 -11.94
C GLU A 120 3.67 3.64 -11.20
N ASN A 121 3.94 4.94 -11.32
CA ASN A 121 3.10 5.96 -10.68
C ASN A 121 1.64 5.83 -11.15
N GLY A 122 0.72 5.73 -10.22
CA GLY A 122 -0.70 5.51 -10.46
C GLY A 122 -1.15 4.06 -10.52
N ASP A 123 -0.23 3.09 -10.55
CA ASP A 123 -0.56 1.67 -10.53
C ASP A 123 -0.91 1.19 -9.12
N ALA A 124 -1.83 0.25 -9.03
CA ALA A 124 -2.19 -0.44 -7.79
C ALA A 124 -1.76 -1.89 -7.82
N GLY A 125 -1.03 -2.32 -6.81
CA GLY A 125 -0.72 -3.73 -6.53
C GLY A 125 -1.61 -4.27 -5.42
N ILE A 126 -2.35 -5.34 -5.69
CA ILE A 126 -3.26 -5.96 -4.72
C ILE A 126 -2.58 -7.13 -4.04
N ILE A 127 -2.49 -7.07 -2.72
CA ILE A 127 -2.03 -8.14 -1.84
C ILE A 127 -3.25 -8.75 -1.17
N LEU A 128 -3.59 -9.97 -1.55
CA LEU A 128 -4.65 -10.76 -0.90
C LEU A 128 -4.08 -11.47 0.32
N TYR A 129 -4.87 -11.49 1.38
CA TYR A 129 -4.50 -12.13 2.64
C TYR A 129 -3.18 -11.59 3.22
N GLY A 130 -2.97 -10.26 3.15
CA GLY A 130 -1.79 -9.61 3.72
C GLY A 130 -1.55 -9.93 5.19
N ASN A 131 -2.63 -10.20 5.94
CA ASN A 131 -2.57 -10.68 7.33
C ASN A 131 -2.11 -12.14 7.49
N ARG A 132 -1.98 -12.90 6.41
CA ARG A 132 -1.56 -14.31 6.43
C ARG A 132 -0.32 -14.58 5.59
N ILE A 133 -0.17 -13.88 4.48
CA ILE A 133 0.93 -14.05 3.53
C ILE A 133 1.95 -12.95 3.76
N LYS A 134 3.21 -13.36 3.99
CA LYS A 134 4.31 -12.40 4.14
C LYS A 134 4.52 -11.63 2.83
N HIS A 135 4.83 -10.37 2.99
CA HIS A 135 5.24 -9.51 1.87
C HIS A 135 6.32 -8.52 2.35
N GLU A 136 7.08 -8.01 1.41
CA GLU A 136 8.23 -7.17 1.69
C GLU A 136 8.49 -6.15 0.57
N ARG A 137 9.19 -5.11 0.91
CA ARG A 137 9.84 -4.22 -0.04
C ARG A 137 11.35 -4.23 0.25
N PRO A 138 12.17 -4.74 -0.66
CA PRO A 138 13.63 -4.65 -0.56
C PRO A 138 14.10 -3.21 -0.41
N ALA A 139 15.34 -3.02 0.04
CA ALA A 139 15.93 -1.70 0.21
C ALA A 139 15.72 -0.83 -1.04
N LEU A 140 15.14 0.36 -0.84
CA LEU A 140 14.82 1.29 -1.91
C LEU A 140 16.10 1.70 -2.66
N LYS A 141 16.06 1.62 -3.98
CA LYS A 141 17.16 2.02 -4.86
C LYS A 141 17.02 3.48 -5.32
N SER A 142 15.80 3.96 -5.47
CA SER A 142 15.50 5.37 -5.77
C SER A 142 15.87 6.26 -4.60
N GLU A 143 16.14 7.55 -4.83
CA GLU A 143 16.44 8.50 -3.75
C GLU A 143 15.24 8.67 -2.80
N TRP A 144 14.03 8.70 -3.35
CA TRP A 144 12.79 8.69 -2.58
C TRP A 144 11.63 8.09 -3.37
N MET A 145 10.61 7.61 -2.64
CA MET A 145 9.36 7.10 -3.20
C MET A 145 8.20 7.32 -2.22
N TYR A 146 7.06 7.74 -2.76
CA TYR A 146 5.80 7.86 -2.03
C TYR A 146 4.89 6.71 -2.40
N ASN A 147 4.28 6.09 -1.40
CA ASN A 147 3.35 4.99 -1.59
C ASN A 147 2.11 5.16 -0.71
N LEU A 148 0.94 4.95 -1.30
CA LEU A 148 -0.36 4.95 -0.63
C LEU A 148 -0.83 3.51 -0.47
N PHE A 149 -1.27 3.16 0.72
CA PHE A 149 -1.92 1.89 1.02
C PHE A 149 -3.39 2.11 1.36
N LEU A 150 -4.26 1.34 0.71
CA LEU A 150 -5.67 1.24 1.04
C LEU A 150 -5.91 -0.13 1.67
N HIS A 151 -6.46 -0.16 2.87
CA HIS A 151 -6.65 -1.38 3.63
C HIS A 151 -8.13 -1.75 3.74
N TYR A 152 -8.42 -3.02 3.53
CA TYR A 152 -9.77 -3.57 3.60
C TYR A 152 -9.82 -4.88 4.39
N SER A 153 -10.97 -5.12 5.02
CA SER A 153 -11.37 -6.43 5.52
C SER A 153 -12.36 -7.08 4.57
N PHE A 154 -12.44 -8.41 4.54
CA PHE A 154 -13.55 -9.08 3.89
C PHE A 154 -14.84 -8.89 4.71
N LYS A 155 -15.94 -8.63 4.04
CA LYS A 155 -17.26 -8.51 4.68
C LYS A 155 -17.68 -9.83 5.32
N THR A 156 -17.41 -10.94 4.67
CA THR A 156 -17.59 -12.27 5.20
C THR A 156 -16.23 -12.94 5.36
N ARG A 157 -15.72 -12.97 6.59
CA ARG A 157 -14.53 -13.77 6.90
C ARG A 157 -14.90 -15.23 6.89
N PRO A 158 -14.09 -16.12 6.25
CA PRO A 158 -14.27 -17.55 6.46
C PRO A 158 -14.20 -17.79 7.96
N LYS A 159 -15.20 -18.50 8.52
CA LYS A 159 -15.13 -18.97 9.89
C LYS A 159 -13.78 -19.69 10.02
N ALA A 160 -13.00 -19.29 11.01
CA ALA A 160 -11.81 -20.06 11.37
C ALA A 160 -12.29 -21.49 11.55
N SER A 161 -11.81 -22.40 10.71
CA SER A 161 -12.06 -23.81 10.96
C SER A 161 -11.43 -24.10 12.29
N LEU A 162 -12.26 -24.33 13.30
CA LEU A 162 -11.83 -24.89 14.56
C LEU A 162 -11.30 -26.29 14.23
N ILE A 163 -10.00 -26.41 14.07
CA ILE A 163 -9.27 -27.65 14.10
C ILE A 163 -8.79 -27.86 15.52
#